data_ff3477b92b62025d7aa0c3ddded12636
#
_entry.id   ff3477b92b62025d7aa0c3ddded12636
#
_cell.length_a   1.000
_cell.length_b   1.000
_cell.length_c   1.000
_cell.angle_alpha   90.00
_cell.angle_beta   90.00
_cell.angle_gamma   90.00
#
_symmetry.space_group_name_H-M   'P 1'
#
loop_
_entity.id
_entity.type
_entity.pdbx_description
1 polymer ?
#
loop_
_entity_poly.entity_id
_entity_poly.type
_entity_poly.pdbx_seq_one_letter_code
_entity_poly.pdbx_strand_id
1 'polypeptide(L)'
;MTESSTNGLGAAVAPAGDGRQFALRRFYVKDLSFEAPNSPGIFSESGLDPEIKVNLRTAQRSLGDDLSEVILHVSVHALADQRTVFLVELQQAGVFQISGFSKDEMRAILGVACPNSLFPYAREAVSSIIQRGGFAPILLQPIDFSTLFAQAQSNRGAAPAGQA
;
A
#
# COMPACT_ATOMS: atom_id res chain seq x y z
N MET A 1 8.87 16.80 40.49
CA MET A 1 9.39 17.21 39.16
C MET A 1 9.54 15.97 38.31
N THR A 2 8.53 15.67 37.53
CA THR A 2 8.52 14.52 36.59
C THR A 2 8.46 15.08 35.18
N GLU A 3 9.59 15.07 34.49
CA GLU A 3 9.65 15.42 33.08
C GLU A 3 9.12 14.25 32.25
N SER A 4 7.97 14.47 31.63
CA SER A 4 7.42 13.56 30.61
C SER A 4 8.21 13.74 29.33
N SER A 5 9.08 12.80 29.07
CA SER A 5 9.82 12.70 27.79
C SER A 5 8.86 12.18 26.72
N THR A 6 8.27 13.09 25.96
CA THR A 6 7.48 12.77 24.77
C THR A 6 8.46 12.49 23.62
N ASN A 7 8.75 11.23 23.38
CA ASN A 7 9.57 10.79 22.25
C ASN A 7 8.71 10.81 20.98
N GLY A 8 8.55 12.00 20.38
CA GLY A 8 7.83 12.21 19.14
C GLY A 8 8.79 12.13 17.94
N LEU A 9 8.94 10.95 17.36
CA LEU A 9 9.47 10.80 16.01
C LEU A 9 8.40 11.20 14.99
N GLY A 10 8.15 12.51 14.91
CA GLY A 10 7.37 13.10 13.83
C GLY A 10 8.29 14.03 13.05
N ALA A 11 8.76 13.61 11.89
CA ALA A 11 9.30 14.57 10.93
C ALA A 11 8.18 15.52 10.53
N ALA A 12 8.12 16.68 11.18
CA ALA A 12 7.22 17.75 10.79
C ALA A 12 7.73 18.32 9.47
N VAL A 13 7.04 17.99 8.37
CA VAL A 13 7.16 18.78 7.15
C VAL A 13 6.58 20.15 7.48
N ALA A 14 7.39 21.21 7.34
CA ALA A 14 6.97 22.57 7.58
C ALA A 14 5.71 22.89 6.74
N PRO A 15 4.72 23.62 7.28
CA PRO A 15 3.56 24.03 6.51
C PRO A 15 4.03 24.87 5.32
N ALA A 16 3.56 24.53 4.12
CA ALA A 16 3.66 25.43 2.99
C ALA A 16 2.95 26.74 3.38
N GLY A 17 3.55 27.89 3.10
CA GLY A 17 3.11 29.20 3.59
C GLY A 17 1.75 29.70 3.09
N ASP A 18 0.91 28.83 2.54
CA ASP A 18 -0.44 29.09 1.98
C ASP A 18 -1.57 28.47 2.82
N GLY A 19 -1.28 27.98 4.04
CA GLY A 19 -2.25 27.32 4.92
C GLY A 19 -2.56 25.87 4.53
N ARG A 20 -1.91 25.31 3.51
CA ARG A 20 -2.04 23.91 3.09
C ARG A 20 -1.15 23.02 3.96
N GLN A 21 -1.67 21.87 4.33
CA GLN A 21 -0.91 20.88 5.11
C GLN A 21 -1.08 19.51 4.51
N PHE A 22 0.06 18.85 4.24
CA PHE A 22 0.14 17.43 3.89
C PHE A 22 1.27 16.81 4.70
N ALA A 23 0.95 15.88 5.60
CA ALA A 23 1.94 15.21 6.44
C ALA A 23 1.55 13.76 6.72
N LEU A 24 2.50 12.85 6.58
CA LEU A 24 2.38 11.47 7.05
C LEU A 24 2.65 11.45 8.57
N ARG A 25 1.60 11.21 9.36
CA ARG A 25 1.66 11.18 10.84
C ARG A 25 2.11 9.83 11.36
N ARG A 26 1.69 8.75 10.69
CA ARG A 26 2.04 7.39 11.06
C ARG A 26 1.93 6.48 9.84
N PHE A 27 2.83 5.54 9.71
CA PHE A 27 2.68 4.40 8.81
C PHE A 27 2.82 3.11 9.62
N TYR A 28 2.12 2.05 9.19
CA TYR A 28 2.10 0.78 9.90
C TYR A 28 1.60 -0.34 9.00
N VAL A 29 1.98 -1.56 9.33
CA VAL A 29 1.36 -2.75 8.75
C VAL A 29 0.06 -3.01 9.50
N LYS A 30 -1.06 -2.95 8.78
CA LYS A 30 -2.39 -3.20 9.34
C LYS A 30 -2.73 -4.67 9.32
N ASP A 31 -2.29 -5.38 8.27
CA ASP A 31 -2.43 -6.82 8.12
C ASP A 31 -1.33 -7.35 7.20
N LEU A 32 -0.83 -8.53 7.50
CA LEU A 32 0.17 -9.23 6.69
C LEU A 32 -0.01 -10.73 6.86
N SER A 33 -0.23 -11.43 5.75
CA SER A 33 -0.24 -12.88 5.71
C SER A 33 0.75 -13.41 4.68
N PHE A 34 1.34 -14.55 4.99
CA PHE A 34 2.21 -15.31 4.10
C PHE A 34 1.81 -16.78 4.14
N GLU A 35 1.60 -17.37 2.99
CA GLU A 35 1.24 -18.78 2.83
C GLU A 35 2.17 -19.46 1.84
N ALA A 36 2.70 -20.61 2.21
CA ALA A 36 3.51 -21.47 1.36
C ALA A 36 3.05 -22.93 1.51
N PRO A 37 1.88 -23.30 0.95
CA PRO A 37 1.18 -24.54 1.28
C PRO A 37 1.93 -25.80 0.81
N ASN A 38 2.83 -25.68 -0.17
CA ASN A 38 3.61 -26.79 -0.71
C ASN A 38 5.04 -26.90 -0.12
N SER A 39 5.35 -26.11 0.92
CA SER A 39 6.59 -26.24 1.69
C SER A 39 6.50 -27.43 2.64
N PRO A 40 7.60 -28.17 2.89
CA PRO A 40 8.95 -27.96 2.37
C PRO A 40 9.22 -28.60 1.00
N GLY A 41 8.31 -29.42 0.46
CA GLY A 41 8.52 -30.19 -0.77
C GLY A 41 8.95 -29.32 -1.95
N ILE A 42 8.38 -28.14 -2.07
CA ILE A 42 8.67 -27.18 -3.15
C ILE A 42 10.15 -26.79 -3.23
N PHE A 43 10.89 -26.78 -2.12
CA PHE A 43 12.31 -26.43 -2.07
C PHE A 43 13.22 -27.51 -2.69
N SER A 44 12.72 -28.73 -2.87
CA SER A 44 13.45 -29.83 -3.49
C SER A 44 13.27 -29.91 -5.00
N GLU A 45 12.37 -29.12 -5.55
CA GLU A 45 12.07 -29.09 -6.97
C GLU A 45 13.11 -28.26 -7.73
N SER A 46 13.78 -28.85 -8.71
CA SER A 46 14.73 -28.15 -9.59
C SER A 46 14.01 -27.52 -10.78
N GLY A 47 14.45 -26.32 -11.18
CA GLY A 47 13.92 -25.64 -12.36
C GLY A 47 12.53 -25.00 -12.14
N LEU A 48 12.15 -24.74 -10.91
CA LEU A 48 10.91 -24.05 -10.59
C LEU A 48 10.99 -22.59 -11.07
N ASP A 49 10.12 -22.22 -12.00
CA ASP A 49 10.00 -20.86 -12.55
C ASP A 49 8.56 -20.35 -12.33
N PRO A 50 8.26 -19.76 -11.16
CA PRO A 50 6.91 -19.37 -10.85
C PRO A 50 6.48 -18.09 -11.61
N GLU A 51 5.26 -18.13 -12.15
CA GLU A 51 4.56 -16.94 -12.60
C GLU A 51 4.17 -16.07 -11.39
N ILE A 52 4.56 -14.81 -11.41
CA ILE A 52 4.25 -13.85 -10.33
C ILE A 52 3.10 -12.94 -10.75
N LYS A 53 2.01 -13.02 -10.01
CA LYS A 53 0.85 -12.13 -10.17
C LYS A 53 0.82 -11.12 -9.02
N VAL A 54 0.80 -9.84 -9.38
CA VAL A 54 0.74 -8.74 -8.40
C VAL A 54 -0.55 -7.96 -8.60
N ASN A 55 -1.30 -7.75 -7.52
CA ASN A 55 -2.46 -6.88 -7.50
C ASN A 55 -2.27 -5.79 -6.45
N LEU A 56 -2.66 -4.56 -6.83
CA LEU A 56 -2.68 -3.41 -5.93
C LEU A 56 -4.05 -2.76 -5.95
N ARG A 57 -4.48 -2.33 -4.77
CA ARG A 57 -5.67 -1.48 -4.61
C ARG A 57 -5.47 -0.54 -3.44
N THR A 58 -6.13 0.60 -3.47
CA THR A 58 -6.14 1.57 -2.38
C THR A 58 -7.51 1.67 -1.75
N ALA A 59 -7.54 1.86 -0.44
CA ALA A 59 -8.72 2.22 0.32
C ALA A 59 -8.41 3.44 1.18
N GLN A 60 -9.44 4.21 1.50
CA GLN A 60 -9.29 5.41 2.31
C GLN A 60 -10.47 5.60 3.24
N ARG A 61 -10.22 6.21 4.39
CA ARG A 61 -11.21 6.50 5.41
C ARG A 61 -10.89 7.81 6.11
N SER A 62 -11.86 8.72 6.23
CA SER A 62 -11.70 9.89 7.10
C SER A 62 -11.72 9.49 8.57
N LEU A 63 -10.83 10.09 9.35
CA LEU A 63 -10.76 9.90 10.82
C LEU A 63 -11.24 11.13 11.59
N GLY A 64 -11.68 12.20 10.88
CA GLY A 64 -11.97 13.50 11.47
C GLY A 64 -10.72 14.36 11.64
N ASP A 65 -10.91 15.64 12.00
CA ASP A 65 -9.82 16.60 12.32
C ASP A 65 -8.71 16.66 11.25
N ASP A 66 -9.11 16.71 9.96
CA ASP A 66 -8.19 16.73 8.83
C ASP A 66 -7.30 15.47 8.71
N LEU A 67 -7.62 14.40 9.42
CA LEU A 67 -6.92 13.12 9.38
C LEU A 67 -7.62 12.12 8.45
N SER A 68 -6.83 11.43 7.67
CA SER A 68 -7.29 10.34 6.80
C SER A 68 -6.39 9.12 6.94
N GLU A 69 -6.99 7.94 7.04
CA GLU A 69 -6.28 6.67 6.87
C GLU A 69 -6.31 6.30 5.39
N VAL A 70 -5.15 6.00 4.83
CA VAL A 70 -5.02 5.41 3.50
C VAL A 70 -4.36 4.04 3.64
N ILE A 71 -4.91 3.05 2.97
CA ILE A 71 -4.45 1.66 3.01
C ILE A 71 -4.07 1.26 1.58
N LEU A 72 -2.84 0.84 1.41
CA LEU A 72 -2.37 0.19 0.20
C LEU A 72 -2.42 -1.33 0.40
N HIS A 73 -3.33 -1.98 -0.32
CA HIS A 73 -3.42 -3.43 -0.37
C HIS A 73 -2.50 -3.95 -1.47
N VAL A 74 -1.65 -4.89 -1.14
CA VAL A 74 -0.75 -5.57 -2.07
C VAL A 74 -0.94 -7.06 -1.93
N SER A 75 -1.22 -7.74 -3.04
CA SER A 75 -1.26 -9.21 -3.11
C SER A 75 -0.21 -9.67 -4.11
N VAL A 76 0.63 -10.62 -3.70
CA VAL A 76 1.63 -11.25 -4.56
C VAL A 76 1.41 -12.75 -4.53
N HIS A 77 1.04 -13.33 -5.67
CA HIS A 77 0.79 -14.75 -5.82
C HIS A 77 1.79 -15.36 -6.80
N ALA A 78 2.61 -16.27 -6.31
CA ALA A 78 3.55 -17.05 -7.09
C ALA A 78 2.96 -18.43 -7.42
N LEU A 79 2.84 -18.75 -8.69
CA LEU A 79 2.25 -19.97 -9.21
C LEU A 79 3.24 -20.74 -10.07
N ALA A 80 3.38 -22.03 -9.86
CA ALA A 80 4.12 -22.93 -10.75
C ALA A 80 3.25 -24.18 -11.01
N ASP A 81 3.05 -24.53 -12.28
CA ASP A 81 2.21 -25.67 -12.68
C ASP A 81 0.83 -25.68 -12.01
N GLN A 82 0.18 -24.53 -11.95
CA GLN A 82 -1.11 -24.27 -11.28
C GLN A 82 -1.11 -24.49 -9.76
N ARG A 83 0.05 -24.76 -9.15
CA ARG A 83 0.20 -24.87 -7.70
C ARG A 83 0.69 -23.55 -7.11
N THR A 84 0.18 -23.20 -5.96
CA THR A 84 0.68 -22.04 -5.20
C THR A 84 2.07 -22.35 -4.63
N VAL A 85 3.05 -21.58 -5.06
CA VAL A 85 4.40 -21.57 -4.46
C VAL A 85 4.37 -20.79 -3.18
N PHE A 86 3.88 -19.55 -3.24
CA PHE A 86 3.53 -18.75 -2.07
C PHE A 86 2.47 -17.70 -2.42
N LEU A 87 1.81 -17.22 -1.40
CA LEU A 87 0.88 -16.09 -1.45
C LEU A 87 1.23 -15.11 -0.33
N VAL A 88 1.36 -13.84 -0.68
CA VAL A 88 1.50 -12.73 0.27
C VAL A 88 0.31 -11.81 0.14
N GLU A 89 -0.31 -11.44 1.25
CA GLU A 89 -1.30 -10.37 1.31
C GLU A 89 -0.88 -9.36 2.36
N LEU A 90 -0.78 -8.10 1.96
CA LEU A 90 -0.33 -7.00 2.80
C LEU A 90 -1.34 -5.85 2.76
N GLN A 91 -1.63 -5.29 3.92
CA GLN A 91 -2.27 -4.00 4.09
C GLN A 91 -1.28 -3.03 4.74
N GLN A 92 -0.62 -2.23 3.90
CA GLN A 92 0.25 -1.15 4.36
C GLN A 92 -0.58 0.11 4.56
N ALA A 93 -0.66 0.61 5.76
CA ALA A 93 -1.51 1.74 6.10
C ALA A 93 -0.69 2.97 6.52
N GLY A 94 -1.30 4.15 6.36
CA GLY A 94 -0.77 5.40 6.87
C GLY A 94 -1.89 6.33 7.31
N VAL A 95 -1.62 7.10 8.36
CA VAL A 95 -2.46 8.21 8.79
C VAL A 95 -1.83 9.50 8.28
N PHE A 96 -2.58 10.23 7.49
CA PHE A 96 -2.17 11.47 6.86
C PHE A 96 -2.99 12.63 7.41
N GLN A 97 -2.31 13.73 7.70
CA GLN A 97 -2.96 15.00 7.96
C GLN A 97 -3.00 15.80 6.66
N ILE A 98 -4.21 16.18 6.24
CA ILE A 98 -4.44 16.83 4.95
C ILE A 98 -5.47 17.93 5.16
N SER A 99 -5.05 19.20 5.01
CA SER A 99 -5.94 20.37 5.17
C SER A 99 -5.59 21.49 4.20
N GLY A 100 -6.55 22.37 3.94
CA GLY A 100 -6.38 23.53 3.08
C GLY A 100 -6.44 23.26 1.58
N PHE A 101 -6.84 22.05 1.15
CA PHE A 101 -6.97 21.66 -0.25
C PHE A 101 -8.43 21.66 -0.73
N SER A 102 -8.64 21.90 -2.01
CA SER A 102 -9.95 21.73 -2.64
C SER A 102 -10.36 20.24 -2.68
N LYS A 103 -11.64 19.98 -2.97
CA LYS A 103 -12.14 18.59 -3.06
C LYS A 103 -11.43 17.77 -4.14
N ASP A 104 -11.07 18.41 -5.25
CA ASP A 104 -10.39 17.71 -6.36
C ASP A 104 -8.94 17.43 -6.04
N GLU A 105 -8.25 18.40 -5.44
CA GLU A 105 -6.88 18.20 -4.92
C GLU A 105 -6.86 17.12 -3.84
N MET A 106 -7.83 17.13 -2.91
CA MET A 106 -7.93 16.09 -1.87
C MET A 106 -8.07 14.69 -2.48
N ARG A 107 -8.89 14.52 -3.51
CA ARG A 107 -9.03 13.23 -4.21
C ARG A 107 -7.71 12.77 -4.83
N ALA A 108 -6.99 13.69 -5.46
CA ALA A 108 -5.68 13.39 -6.05
C ALA A 108 -4.63 13.06 -4.98
N ILE A 109 -4.61 13.79 -3.87
CA ILE A 109 -3.70 13.52 -2.75
C ILE A 109 -3.96 12.13 -2.17
N LEU A 110 -5.21 11.78 -1.88
CA LEU A 110 -5.59 10.48 -1.32
C LEU A 110 -5.37 9.33 -2.31
N GLY A 111 -5.56 9.56 -3.61
CA GLY A 111 -5.44 8.53 -4.64
C GLY A 111 -4.04 8.37 -5.23
N VAL A 112 -3.17 9.37 -5.09
CA VAL A 112 -1.83 9.38 -5.68
C VAL A 112 -0.74 9.62 -4.65
N ALA A 113 -0.73 10.76 -3.97
CA ALA A 113 0.37 11.13 -3.08
C ALA A 113 0.49 10.21 -1.86
N CYS A 114 -0.64 9.84 -1.25
CA CYS A 114 -0.64 8.94 -0.10
C CYS A 114 -0.17 7.53 -0.46
N PRO A 115 -0.71 6.85 -1.50
CA PRO A 115 -0.19 5.55 -1.91
C PRO A 115 1.28 5.58 -2.31
N ASN A 116 1.73 6.62 -3.02
CA ASN A 116 3.15 6.82 -3.35
C ASN A 116 4.03 6.86 -2.09
N SER A 117 3.54 7.50 -1.03
CA SER A 117 4.28 7.59 0.24
C SER A 117 4.35 6.25 0.97
N LEU A 118 3.35 5.36 0.79
CA LEU A 118 3.29 4.05 1.44
C LEU A 118 4.00 2.96 0.65
N PHE A 119 4.14 3.11 -0.66
CA PHE A 119 4.65 2.05 -1.54
C PHE A 119 6.06 1.57 -1.20
N PRO A 120 7.05 2.42 -0.85
CA PRO A 120 8.37 1.94 -0.44
C PRO A 120 8.35 1.00 0.75
N TYR A 121 7.47 1.25 1.73
CA TYR A 121 7.31 0.40 2.91
C TYR A 121 6.62 -0.91 2.56
N ALA A 122 5.59 -0.87 1.72
CA ALA A 122 4.92 -2.07 1.22
C ALA A 122 5.88 -2.97 0.42
N ARG A 123 6.71 -2.37 -0.42
CA ARG A 123 7.73 -3.04 -1.23
C ARG A 123 8.76 -3.77 -0.37
N GLU A 124 9.24 -3.11 0.69
CA GLU A 124 10.16 -3.72 1.66
C GLU A 124 9.49 -4.86 2.41
N ALA A 125 8.30 -4.66 2.96
CA ALA A 125 7.58 -5.67 3.73
C ALA A 125 7.31 -6.94 2.92
N VAL A 126 6.87 -6.80 1.65
CA VAL A 126 6.65 -7.93 0.74
C VAL A 126 7.96 -8.68 0.48
N SER A 127 9.04 -7.97 0.13
CA SER A 127 10.35 -8.59 -0.13
C SER A 127 10.87 -9.33 1.09
N SER A 128 10.77 -8.72 2.27
CA SER A 128 11.23 -9.28 3.54
C SER A 128 10.47 -10.55 3.92
N ILE A 129 9.13 -10.55 3.80
CA ILE A 129 8.35 -11.73 4.19
C ILE A 129 8.57 -12.92 3.24
N ILE A 130 8.76 -12.68 1.94
CA ILE A 130 9.09 -13.72 0.96
C ILE A 130 10.42 -14.38 1.30
N GLN A 131 11.44 -13.59 1.65
CA GLN A 131 12.74 -14.12 2.11
C GLN A 131 12.61 -14.96 3.38
N ARG A 132 11.81 -14.51 4.35
CA ARG A 132 11.53 -15.27 5.58
C ARG A 132 10.79 -16.57 5.31
N GLY A 133 10.03 -16.62 4.22
CA GLY A 133 9.39 -17.84 3.72
C GLY A 133 10.34 -18.82 3.04
N GLY A 134 11.63 -18.49 2.89
CA GLY A 134 12.65 -19.34 2.27
C GLY A 134 12.76 -19.18 0.76
N PHE A 135 12.13 -18.18 0.18
CA PHE A 135 12.15 -17.90 -1.26
C PHE A 135 13.06 -16.72 -1.62
N ALA A 136 13.46 -16.64 -2.91
CA ALA A 136 14.18 -15.48 -3.40
C ALA A 136 13.30 -14.22 -3.31
N PRO A 137 13.87 -13.07 -2.88
CA PRO A 137 13.10 -11.85 -2.73
C PRO A 137 12.55 -11.36 -4.06
N ILE A 138 11.34 -10.81 -4.03
CA ILE A 138 10.73 -10.14 -5.18
C ILE A 138 10.75 -8.64 -4.92
N LEU A 139 11.30 -7.88 -5.87
CA LEU A 139 11.24 -6.42 -5.84
C LEU A 139 10.09 -5.95 -6.74
N LEU A 140 9.04 -5.43 -6.11
CA LEU A 140 7.94 -4.81 -6.84
C LEU A 140 8.49 -3.63 -7.66
N GLN A 141 8.14 -3.57 -8.95
CA GLN A 141 8.53 -2.47 -9.82
C GLN A 141 7.86 -1.17 -9.37
N PRO A 142 8.45 0.00 -9.67
CA PRO A 142 7.81 1.27 -9.42
C PRO A 142 6.42 1.34 -10.05
N ILE A 143 5.48 1.93 -9.33
CA ILE A 143 4.09 2.04 -9.75
C ILE A 143 3.78 3.51 -10.03
N ASP A 144 3.14 3.78 -11.17
CA ASP A 144 2.55 5.09 -11.47
C ASP A 144 1.12 5.16 -10.93
N PHE A 145 0.99 5.65 -9.70
CA PHE A 145 -0.32 5.82 -9.05
C PHE A 145 -1.18 6.88 -9.75
N SER A 146 -0.58 7.84 -10.49
CA SER A 146 -1.34 8.82 -11.26
C SER A 146 -2.11 8.15 -12.39
N THR A 147 -1.47 7.25 -13.11
CA THR A 147 -2.11 6.46 -14.17
C THR A 147 -3.19 5.54 -13.61
N LEU A 148 -2.91 4.85 -12.50
CA LEU A 148 -3.91 4.00 -11.84
C LEU A 148 -5.14 4.80 -11.37
N PHE A 149 -4.92 5.97 -10.81
CA PHE A 149 -5.99 6.85 -10.36
C PHE A 149 -6.85 7.35 -11.54
N ALA A 150 -6.22 7.77 -12.65
CA ALA A 150 -6.92 8.21 -13.85
C ALA A 150 -7.78 7.07 -14.46
N GLN A 151 -7.25 5.86 -14.54
CA GLN A 151 -7.98 4.67 -15.01
C GLN A 151 -9.19 4.35 -14.11
N ALA A 152 -9.01 4.41 -12.80
CA ALA A 152 -10.09 4.17 -11.84
C ALA A 152 -11.22 5.22 -11.96
N GLN A 153 -10.89 6.47 -12.26
CA GLN A 153 -11.87 7.51 -12.50
C GLN A 153 -12.65 7.28 -13.81
N SER A 154 -11.94 6.92 -14.89
CA SER A 154 -12.56 6.63 -16.19
C SER A 154 -13.54 5.47 -16.10
N ASN A 155 -13.20 4.42 -15.35
CA ASN A 155 -14.08 3.25 -15.16
C ASN A 155 -15.33 3.59 -14.33
N ARG A 156 -15.24 4.55 -13.40
CA ARG A 156 -16.40 5.03 -12.63
C ARG A 156 -17.36 5.88 -13.47
N GLY A 157 -16.82 6.64 -14.43
CA GLY A 157 -17.62 7.44 -15.37
C GLY A 157 -18.29 6.62 -16.47
N ALA A 158 -17.82 5.40 -16.73
CA ALA A 158 -18.35 4.50 -17.75
C ALA A 158 -19.39 3.49 -17.21
N ALA A 159 -19.74 3.51 -15.92
CA ALA A 159 -20.81 2.68 -15.38
C ALA A 159 -22.16 3.16 -15.97
N PRO A 160 -22.94 2.31 -16.66
CA PRO A 160 -24.22 2.71 -17.22
C PRO A 160 -25.16 3.11 -16.09
N ALA A 161 -25.81 4.28 -16.25
CA ALA A 161 -26.93 4.68 -15.43
C ALA A 161 -27.96 3.56 -15.49
N GLY A 162 -28.26 2.97 -14.31
CA GLY A 162 -29.16 1.84 -14.19
C GLY A 162 -30.48 2.09 -14.88
N GLN A 163 -30.91 1.14 -15.66
CA GLN A 163 -32.27 1.08 -16.16
C GLN A 163 -33.19 0.88 -14.96
N ALA A 164 -34.10 1.82 -14.82
CA ALA A 164 -35.24 1.73 -13.91
C ALA A 164 -36.22 0.64 -14.36
#